data_a57d5b0ec1ed8fdf600904b7b55056e8
#
_entry.id   a57d5b0ec1ed8fdf600904b7b55056e8
#
_cell.length_a   1.000
_cell.length_b   1.000
_cell.length_c   1.000
_cell.angle_alpha   90.00
_cell.angle_beta   90.00
_cell.angle_gamma   90.00
#
_symmetry.space_group_name_H-M   'P 1'
#
loop_
_entity.id
_entity.type
_entity.pdbx_description
1 polymer ?
#
loop_
_entity_poly.entity_id
_entity_poly.type
_entity_poly.pdbx_seq_one_letter_code
_entity_poly.pdbx_strand_id
1 'polypeptide(L)'
;MKNKIFITILLLITLISCGFSPVYKGSSKQVVISKSEIVGDKDLAFNLEQKLNFRKDETDINSYVFKAQIYDTAESSLVDNRGISTEEIIKLTVSYQFQDKNGIVIYQDAISKDKRVTVTDNLANNSIIKNNEKKILLDSIIQNILFKSKVSLR
;
A
#
# COMPACT_ATOMS: atom_id res chain seq x y z
N MET A 1 53.00 -22.95 10.53
CA MET A 1 52.20 -22.30 9.48
C MET A 1 50.87 -23.01 9.21
N LYS A 2 50.77 -24.33 9.24
CA LYS A 2 49.55 -25.13 8.98
C LYS A 2 48.38 -24.79 9.94
N ASN A 3 48.63 -24.57 11.24
CA ASN A 3 47.58 -24.26 12.21
C ASN A 3 46.89 -22.87 12.00
N LYS A 4 47.65 -21.89 11.48
CA LYS A 4 47.07 -20.56 11.20
C LYS A 4 46.09 -20.61 10.00
N ILE A 5 46.44 -21.42 8.99
CA ILE A 5 45.56 -21.59 7.80
C ILE A 5 44.28 -22.32 8.19
N PHE A 6 44.33 -23.31 9.07
CA PHE A 6 43.18 -24.06 9.53
C PHE A 6 42.21 -23.18 10.33
N ILE A 7 42.73 -22.31 11.21
CA ILE A 7 41.92 -21.36 11.99
C ILE A 7 41.24 -20.33 11.07
N THR A 8 41.93 -19.85 10.02
CA THR A 8 41.36 -18.90 9.07
C THR A 8 40.23 -19.51 8.24
N ILE A 9 40.38 -20.77 7.81
CA ILE A 9 39.36 -21.51 7.08
C ILE A 9 38.13 -21.77 7.97
N LEU A 10 38.34 -22.15 9.23
CA LEU A 10 37.27 -22.38 10.20
C LEU A 10 36.50 -21.08 10.47
N LEU A 11 37.17 -19.93 10.57
CA LEU A 11 36.56 -18.62 10.76
C LEU A 11 35.75 -18.20 9.51
N LEU A 12 36.19 -18.49 8.30
CA LEU A 12 35.44 -18.21 7.07
C LEU A 12 34.14 -19.03 6.97
N ILE A 13 34.15 -20.28 7.41
CA ILE A 13 32.99 -21.16 7.40
C ILE A 13 31.89 -20.66 8.36
N THR A 14 32.25 -20.08 9.51
CA THR A 14 31.29 -19.53 10.48
C THR A 14 30.59 -18.25 9.99
N LEU A 15 31.22 -17.51 9.07
CA LEU A 15 30.64 -16.29 8.49
C LEU A 15 29.53 -16.58 7.45
N ILE A 16 29.49 -17.77 6.88
CA ILE A 16 28.50 -18.18 5.89
C ILE A 16 27.18 -18.66 6.56
N SER A 17 27.20 -18.89 7.88
CA SER A 17 26.06 -19.42 8.65
C SER A 17 25.06 -18.39 9.10
N CYS A 18 25.16 -17.10 8.71
CA CYS A 18 24.07 -16.16 8.86
C CYS A 18 22.98 -16.47 7.80
N GLY A 19 22.20 -17.51 8.07
CA GLY A 19 21.04 -17.92 7.29
C GLY A 19 19.95 -16.86 7.33
N PHE A 20 20.17 -15.73 6.67
CA PHE A 20 19.09 -14.83 6.28
C PHE A 20 18.29 -15.53 5.17
N SER A 21 17.39 -16.44 5.55
CA SER A 21 16.37 -16.85 4.60
C SER A 21 15.41 -15.67 4.46
N PRO A 22 15.34 -15.05 3.27
CA PRO A 22 14.37 -13.98 3.07
C PRO A 22 12.98 -14.56 3.30
N VAL A 23 12.25 -13.99 4.27
CA VAL A 23 10.87 -14.34 4.63
C VAL A 23 9.92 -14.33 3.41
N TYR A 24 10.37 -13.78 2.29
CA TYR A 24 9.67 -13.68 1.02
C TYR A 24 9.80 -14.88 0.08
N LYS A 25 10.51 -15.94 0.44
CA LYS A 25 10.60 -17.20 -0.37
C LYS A 25 9.45 -18.18 -0.13
N GLY A 26 8.43 -17.85 0.66
CA GLY A 26 7.17 -18.56 0.62
C GLY A 26 6.52 -18.31 -0.74
N SER A 27 6.10 -19.36 -1.45
CA SER A 27 5.27 -19.27 -2.64
C SER A 27 4.13 -18.29 -2.37
N SER A 28 4.29 -17.05 -2.81
CA SER A 28 3.26 -16.04 -2.65
C SER A 28 2.11 -16.45 -3.56
N LYS A 29 1.16 -17.24 -3.04
CA LYS A 29 -0.10 -17.43 -3.74
C LYS A 29 -0.62 -16.03 -4.01
N GLN A 30 -0.67 -15.68 -5.28
CA GLN A 30 -1.21 -14.41 -5.72
C GLN A 30 -2.69 -14.41 -5.36
N VAL A 31 -3.17 -13.35 -4.73
CA VAL A 31 -4.61 -13.22 -4.42
C VAL A 31 -5.37 -13.22 -5.75
N VAL A 32 -6.34 -14.11 -5.87
CA VAL A 32 -7.18 -14.23 -7.05
C VAL A 32 -8.50 -13.54 -6.76
N ILE A 33 -8.91 -12.64 -7.65
CA ILE A 33 -10.19 -11.95 -7.57
C ILE A 33 -11.06 -12.28 -8.78
N SER A 34 -12.36 -12.44 -8.57
CA SER A 34 -13.33 -12.55 -9.64
C SER A 34 -13.74 -11.17 -10.17
N LYS A 35 -13.88 -10.20 -9.26
CA LYS A 35 -14.35 -8.84 -9.59
C LYS A 35 -13.70 -7.83 -8.66
N SER A 36 -13.46 -6.60 -9.15
CA SER A 36 -13.11 -5.43 -8.35
C SER A 36 -14.18 -4.35 -8.46
N GLU A 37 -14.56 -3.76 -7.34
CA GLU A 37 -15.48 -2.62 -7.23
C GLU A 37 -14.81 -1.54 -6.40
N ILE A 38 -14.39 -0.45 -7.04
CA ILE A 38 -13.66 0.64 -6.37
C ILE A 38 -14.45 1.93 -6.55
N VAL A 39 -14.76 2.59 -5.43
CA VAL A 39 -15.52 3.84 -5.38
C VAL A 39 -14.63 4.95 -4.83
N GLY A 40 -14.72 6.14 -5.43
CA GLY A 40 -13.96 7.33 -5.03
C GLY A 40 -13.53 8.16 -6.22
N ASP A 41 -12.48 8.98 -6.04
CA ASP A 41 -11.87 9.73 -7.14
C ASP A 41 -11.40 8.79 -8.26
N LYS A 42 -11.72 9.14 -9.51
CA LYS A 42 -11.49 8.25 -10.67
C LYS A 42 -10.00 7.94 -10.89
N ASP A 43 -9.15 8.93 -10.74
CA ASP A 43 -7.72 8.75 -10.96
C ASP A 43 -7.09 7.89 -9.85
N LEU A 44 -7.51 8.11 -8.61
CA LEU A 44 -7.04 7.31 -7.48
C LEU A 44 -7.58 5.88 -7.57
N ALA A 45 -8.84 5.69 -7.95
CA ALA A 45 -9.45 4.36 -8.13
C ALA A 45 -8.75 3.56 -9.23
N PHE A 46 -8.50 4.19 -10.37
CA PHE A 46 -7.74 3.58 -11.47
C PHE A 46 -6.32 3.19 -11.04
N ASN A 47 -5.60 4.09 -10.35
CA ASN A 47 -4.26 3.80 -9.86
C ASN A 47 -4.26 2.67 -8.82
N LEU A 48 -5.26 2.64 -7.91
CA LEU A 48 -5.42 1.56 -6.94
C LEU A 48 -5.58 0.22 -7.63
N GLU A 49 -6.50 0.11 -8.60
CA GLU A 49 -6.76 -1.13 -9.32
C GLU A 49 -5.53 -1.61 -10.09
N GLN A 50 -4.88 -0.72 -10.84
CA GLN A 50 -3.70 -1.04 -11.65
C GLN A 50 -2.52 -1.52 -10.80
N LYS A 51 -2.27 -0.86 -9.67
CA LYS A 51 -1.09 -1.16 -8.84
C LYS A 51 -1.29 -2.34 -7.88
N LEU A 52 -2.52 -2.64 -7.46
CA LEU A 52 -2.83 -3.87 -6.73
C LEU A 52 -2.56 -5.10 -7.58
N ASN A 53 -2.81 -5.02 -8.90
CA ASN A 53 -2.51 -6.04 -9.89
C ASN A 53 -2.86 -7.47 -9.42
N PHE A 54 -4.03 -7.63 -8.81
CA PHE A 54 -4.53 -8.95 -8.42
C PHE A 54 -4.79 -9.80 -9.68
N ARG A 55 -4.53 -11.10 -9.57
CA ARG A 55 -4.89 -12.02 -10.66
C ARG A 55 -6.42 -12.07 -10.79
N LYS A 56 -6.95 -11.75 -11.97
CA LYS A 56 -8.38 -11.85 -12.26
C LYS A 56 -8.69 -13.22 -12.84
N ASP A 57 -9.59 -13.97 -12.17
CA ASP A 57 -10.07 -15.27 -12.62
C ASP A 57 -11.46 -15.52 -12.06
N GLU A 58 -12.48 -15.34 -12.89
CA GLU A 58 -13.89 -15.52 -12.50
C GLU A 58 -14.26 -16.99 -12.30
N THR A 59 -13.49 -17.92 -12.89
CA THR A 59 -13.76 -19.36 -12.86
C THR A 59 -13.18 -20.04 -11.63
N ASP A 60 -12.16 -19.44 -11.00
CA ASP A 60 -11.53 -20.02 -9.82
C ASP A 60 -12.50 -20.01 -8.63
N ILE A 61 -12.77 -21.19 -8.07
CA ILE A 61 -13.71 -21.39 -6.94
C ILE A 61 -13.27 -20.59 -5.71
N ASN A 62 -11.98 -20.37 -5.53
CA ASN A 62 -11.40 -19.67 -4.41
C ASN A 62 -11.16 -18.16 -4.69
N SER A 63 -11.73 -17.62 -5.76
CA SER A 63 -11.60 -16.20 -6.07
C SER A 63 -12.48 -15.34 -5.16
N TYR A 64 -12.00 -14.13 -4.85
CA TYR A 64 -12.70 -13.15 -4.02
C TYR A 64 -13.27 -12.01 -4.86
N VAL A 65 -14.33 -11.37 -4.35
CA VAL A 65 -14.76 -10.05 -4.81
C VAL A 65 -14.02 -9.02 -3.95
N PHE A 66 -13.25 -8.16 -4.61
CA PHE A 66 -12.57 -7.05 -3.94
C PHE A 66 -13.42 -5.80 -4.04
N LYS A 67 -13.75 -5.19 -2.89
CA LYS A 67 -14.45 -3.90 -2.84
C LYS A 67 -13.59 -2.90 -2.07
N ALA A 68 -13.49 -1.69 -2.59
CA ALA A 68 -12.76 -0.62 -1.92
C ALA A 68 -13.48 0.72 -2.05
N GLN A 69 -13.31 1.57 -1.05
CA GLN A 69 -13.79 2.94 -1.05
C GLN A 69 -12.65 3.87 -0.65
N ILE A 70 -12.42 4.90 -1.48
CA ILE A 70 -11.36 5.87 -1.29
C ILE A 70 -11.99 7.18 -0.82
N TYR A 71 -11.47 7.71 0.28
CA TYR A 71 -11.84 9.01 0.83
C TYR A 71 -10.59 9.86 0.92
N ASP A 72 -10.66 11.08 0.44
CA ASP A 72 -9.61 12.06 0.61
C ASP A 72 -10.17 13.35 1.22
N THR A 73 -9.38 13.96 2.09
CA THR A 73 -9.67 15.26 2.69
C THR A 73 -8.43 16.14 2.65
N ALA A 74 -8.64 17.45 2.60
CA ALA A 74 -7.58 18.43 2.78
C ALA A 74 -8.07 19.49 3.77
N GLU A 75 -7.34 19.69 4.86
CA GLU A 75 -7.70 20.59 5.94
C GLU A 75 -6.57 21.60 6.15
N SER A 76 -6.93 22.88 6.36
CA SER A 76 -5.97 23.92 6.67
C SER A 76 -5.31 23.63 8.03
N SER A 77 -3.99 23.61 8.05
CA SER A 77 -3.17 23.37 9.26
C SER A 77 -2.60 24.65 9.82
N LEU A 78 -2.15 25.55 8.94
CA LEU A 78 -1.66 26.87 9.29
C LEU A 78 -2.25 27.95 8.39
N VAL A 79 -2.53 29.10 8.96
CA VAL A 79 -3.00 30.29 8.24
C VAL A 79 -2.08 31.47 8.53
N ASP A 80 -1.94 32.37 7.56
CA ASP A 80 -1.22 33.63 7.74
C ASP A 80 -2.08 34.70 8.45
N ASN A 81 -1.52 35.87 8.64
CA ASN A 81 -2.21 37.01 9.30
C ASN A 81 -3.45 37.50 8.54
N ARG A 82 -3.65 37.10 7.29
CA ARG A 82 -4.79 37.41 6.43
C ARG A 82 -5.86 36.31 6.44
N GLY A 83 -5.61 35.20 7.18
CA GLY A 83 -6.46 34.04 7.21
C GLY A 83 -6.31 33.11 6.00
N ILE A 84 -5.23 33.29 5.20
CA ILE A 84 -4.95 32.44 4.05
C ILE A 84 -4.15 31.21 4.51
N SER A 85 -4.57 30.02 4.08
CA SER A 85 -3.86 28.79 4.39
C SER A 85 -2.45 28.81 3.78
N THR A 86 -1.46 28.55 4.62
CA THR A 86 -0.05 28.40 4.21
C THR A 86 0.41 26.95 4.30
N GLU A 87 -0.38 26.13 5.00
CA GLU A 87 -0.11 24.71 5.14
C GLU A 87 -1.44 23.94 5.25
N GLU A 88 -1.52 22.81 4.56
CA GLU A 88 -2.67 21.91 4.63
C GLU A 88 -2.23 20.48 4.98
N ILE A 89 -3.10 19.73 5.65
CA ILE A 89 -2.95 18.30 5.87
C ILE A 89 -3.84 17.59 4.86
N ILE A 90 -3.22 16.81 3.97
CA ILE A 90 -3.92 15.92 3.06
C ILE A 90 -4.01 14.57 3.75
N LYS A 91 -5.21 14.02 3.84
CA LYS A 91 -5.47 12.69 4.39
C LYS A 91 -6.14 11.83 3.34
N LEU A 92 -5.61 10.63 3.14
CA LEU A 92 -6.17 9.62 2.25
C LEU A 92 -6.50 8.38 3.06
N THR A 93 -7.72 7.89 2.93
CA THR A 93 -8.21 6.67 3.59
C THR A 93 -8.77 5.73 2.53
N VAL A 94 -8.34 4.47 2.56
CA VAL A 94 -8.89 3.40 1.75
C VAL A 94 -9.48 2.35 2.69
N SER A 95 -10.80 2.24 2.66
CA SER A 95 -11.54 1.13 3.30
C SER A 95 -11.72 0.03 2.26
N TYR A 96 -11.43 -1.20 2.60
CA TYR A 96 -11.50 -2.31 1.64
C TYR A 96 -11.94 -3.61 2.29
N GLN A 97 -12.51 -4.50 1.48
CA GLN A 97 -12.93 -5.81 1.91
C GLN A 97 -12.80 -6.84 0.79
N PHE A 98 -12.58 -8.07 1.19
CA PHE A 98 -12.62 -9.26 0.35
C PHE A 98 -13.85 -10.07 0.75
N GLN A 99 -14.69 -10.36 -0.23
CA GLN A 99 -15.88 -11.20 -0.06
C GLN A 99 -15.70 -12.51 -0.82
N ASP A 100 -16.31 -13.57 -0.34
CA ASP A 100 -16.45 -14.81 -1.11
C ASP A 100 -17.53 -14.64 -2.19
N LYS A 101 -17.76 -15.71 -2.98
CA LYS A 101 -18.78 -15.72 -4.04
C LYS A 101 -20.22 -15.60 -3.52
N ASN A 102 -20.45 -15.88 -2.23
CA ASN A 102 -21.74 -15.76 -1.57
C ASN A 102 -21.96 -14.35 -0.98
N GLY A 103 -20.97 -13.46 -1.10
CA GLY A 103 -21.02 -12.13 -0.54
C GLY A 103 -20.63 -12.04 0.94
N ILE A 104 -20.13 -13.13 1.53
CA ILE A 104 -19.67 -13.16 2.92
C ILE A 104 -18.31 -12.44 2.99
N VAL A 105 -18.19 -11.48 3.89
CA VAL A 105 -16.93 -10.77 4.12
C VAL A 105 -15.94 -11.71 4.81
N ILE A 106 -14.85 -12.03 4.11
CA ILE A 106 -13.76 -12.86 4.62
C ILE A 106 -12.72 -12.02 5.34
N TYR A 107 -12.45 -10.82 4.81
CA TYR A 107 -11.51 -9.89 5.40
C TYR A 107 -11.91 -8.45 5.07
N GLN A 108 -11.80 -7.57 6.06
CA GLN A 108 -12.00 -6.13 5.87
C GLN A 108 -11.02 -5.34 6.71
N ASP A 109 -10.62 -4.17 6.19
CA ASP A 109 -9.75 -3.26 6.91
C ASP A 109 -9.86 -1.83 6.32
N ALA A 110 -9.31 -0.86 7.05
CA ALA A 110 -9.20 0.53 6.59
C ALA A 110 -7.80 1.06 6.90
N ILE A 111 -7.16 1.62 5.89
CA ILE A 111 -5.81 2.20 6.02
C ILE A 111 -5.90 3.69 5.73
N SER A 112 -5.44 4.49 6.68
CA SER A 112 -5.36 5.93 6.54
C SER A 112 -3.91 6.38 6.57
N LYS A 113 -3.57 7.35 5.71
CA LYS A 113 -2.28 8.03 5.66
C LYS A 113 -2.51 9.52 5.46
N ASP A 114 -1.67 10.33 6.04
CA ASP A 114 -1.72 11.78 5.89
C ASP A 114 -0.34 12.37 5.58
N LYS A 115 -0.37 13.55 5.02
CA LYS A 115 0.81 14.33 4.67
C LYS A 115 0.51 15.81 4.80
N ARG A 116 1.42 16.51 5.44
CA ARG A 116 1.42 17.97 5.50
C ARG A 116 2.10 18.55 4.27
N VAL A 117 1.47 19.52 3.64
CA VAL A 117 1.94 20.20 2.42
C VAL A 117 1.90 21.71 2.61
N THR A 118 2.94 22.39 2.14
CA THR A 118 2.95 23.84 2.05
C THR A 118 2.13 24.27 0.84
N VAL A 119 1.25 25.24 1.02
CA VAL A 119 0.45 25.85 -0.03
C VAL A 119 0.82 27.32 -0.21
N THR A 120 0.61 27.83 -1.40
CA THR A 120 0.92 29.20 -1.79
C THR A 120 -0.31 29.89 -2.38
N ASP A 121 -0.19 31.14 -2.74
CA ASP A 121 -1.26 31.89 -3.43
C ASP A 121 -1.54 31.34 -4.85
N ASN A 122 -0.69 30.46 -5.38
CA ASN A 122 -0.88 29.82 -6.69
C ASN A 122 -1.73 28.54 -6.58
N LEU A 123 -3.03 28.67 -6.80
CA LEU A 123 -3.99 27.58 -6.68
C LEU A 123 -3.72 26.43 -7.65
N ALA A 124 -3.25 26.70 -8.87
CA ALA A 124 -2.94 25.67 -9.86
C ALA A 124 -1.76 24.81 -9.39
N ASN A 125 -0.70 25.44 -8.89
CA ASN A 125 0.46 24.72 -8.34
C ASN A 125 0.07 23.90 -7.10
N ASN A 126 -0.74 24.45 -6.21
CA ASN A 126 -1.23 23.74 -5.03
C ASN A 126 -2.03 22.50 -5.42
N SER A 127 -2.86 22.57 -6.47
CA SER A 127 -3.62 21.42 -6.96
C SER A 127 -2.70 20.30 -7.45
N ILE A 128 -1.65 20.66 -8.20
CA ILE A 128 -0.64 19.69 -8.68
C ILE A 128 0.08 19.03 -7.50
N ILE A 129 0.54 19.83 -6.53
CA ILE A 129 1.21 19.32 -5.33
C ILE A 129 0.30 18.35 -4.59
N LYS A 130 -0.94 18.77 -4.29
CA LYS A 130 -1.90 17.92 -3.57
C LYS A 130 -2.19 16.61 -4.30
N ASN A 131 -2.37 16.65 -5.61
CA ASN A 131 -2.62 15.44 -6.40
C ASN A 131 -1.42 14.49 -6.43
N ASN A 132 -0.20 15.03 -6.50
CA ASN A 132 1.01 14.21 -6.42
C ASN A 132 1.16 13.56 -5.05
N GLU A 133 0.93 14.30 -3.97
CA GLU A 133 1.01 13.77 -2.62
C GLU A 133 -0.07 12.69 -2.36
N LYS A 134 -1.31 12.88 -2.85
CA LYS A 134 -2.34 11.84 -2.79
C LYS A 134 -1.89 10.55 -3.46
N LYS A 135 -1.22 10.62 -4.62
CA LYS A 135 -0.67 9.43 -5.30
C LYS A 135 0.41 8.74 -4.47
N ILE A 136 1.31 9.50 -3.83
CA ILE A 136 2.35 8.95 -2.95
C ILE A 136 1.73 8.26 -1.72
N LEU A 137 0.72 8.89 -1.10
CA LEU A 137 -0.02 8.28 0.02
C LEU A 137 -0.72 7.00 -0.42
N LEU A 138 -1.35 7.01 -1.61
CA LEU A 138 -2.00 5.84 -2.17
C LEU A 138 -1.00 4.68 -2.38
N ASP A 139 0.20 4.96 -2.89
CA ASP A 139 1.23 3.95 -3.08
C ASP A 139 1.63 3.27 -1.75
N SER A 140 1.78 4.06 -0.69
CA SER A 140 2.03 3.52 0.64
C SER A 140 0.87 2.64 1.15
N ILE A 141 -0.38 3.06 0.90
CA ILE A 141 -1.58 2.28 1.26
C ILE A 141 -1.63 0.98 0.48
N ILE A 142 -1.35 1.00 -0.83
CA ILE A 142 -1.32 -0.19 -1.70
C ILE A 142 -0.35 -1.23 -1.18
N GLN A 143 0.87 -0.85 -0.80
CA GLN A 143 1.85 -1.78 -0.23
C GLN A 143 1.30 -2.45 1.05
N ASN A 144 0.60 -1.70 1.89
CA ASN A 144 -0.03 -2.26 3.10
C ASN A 144 -1.18 -3.22 2.75
N ILE A 145 -2.03 -2.88 1.77
CA ILE A 145 -3.11 -3.77 1.30
C ILE A 145 -2.53 -5.07 0.77
N LEU A 146 -1.51 -5.00 -0.09
CA LEU A 146 -0.83 -6.17 -0.65
C LEU A 146 -0.20 -7.06 0.42
N PHE A 147 0.42 -6.46 1.43
CA PHE A 147 0.99 -7.20 2.54
C PHE A 147 -0.09 -7.91 3.37
N LYS A 148 -1.11 -7.15 3.81
CA LYS A 148 -2.18 -7.68 4.66
C LYS A 148 -3.02 -8.73 3.94
N SER A 149 -3.35 -8.54 2.66
CA SER A 149 -4.11 -9.52 1.88
C SER A 149 -3.37 -10.86 1.76
N LYS A 150 -2.05 -10.84 1.57
CA LYS A 150 -1.23 -12.06 1.52
C LYS A 150 -1.18 -12.82 2.84
N VAL A 151 -1.30 -12.12 3.96
CA VAL A 151 -1.29 -12.73 5.30
C VAL A 151 -2.66 -13.27 5.69
N SER A 152 -3.72 -12.54 5.36
CA SER A 152 -5.09 -12.81 5.85
C SER A 152 -5.92 -13.71 4.94
N LEU A 153 -5.59 -13.81 3.65
CA LEU A 153 -6.32 -14.62 2.66
C LEU A 153 -5.57 -15.94 2.34
N ARG A 154 -5.10 -16.62 3.36
CA ARG A 154 -4.40 -17.92 3.24
C ARG A 154 -5.35 -19.10 3.33
#